data_6f55ffd1093ded5394bcd556676130c5
#
_entry.id   6f55ffd1093ded5394bcd556676130c5
#
_cell.length_a   1.000
_cell.length_b   1.000
_cell.length_c   1.000
_cell.angle_alpha   90.00
_cell.angle_beta   90.00
_cell.angle_gamma   90.00
#
_symmetry.space_group_name_H-M   'P 1'
#
loop_
_entity.id
_entity.type
_entity.pdbx_description
1 polymer ?
#
loop_
_entity_poly.entity_id
_entity_poly.type
_entity_poly.pdbx_seq_one_letter_code
_entity_poly.pdbx_strand_id
1 'polypeptide(L)'
;MTTNTHPIHNPLYCIIPPHLLREIAERGSPLQRERALRELTLSGQFRGQRQQIAELSPRRAAREAAVAKQRTVYDAEHKTKLPGRKVRGEGDPPTGDPAADEAYDGAGATFDLYQEIYGRNSIDDRGMPLNSNVHYGESYDNAFWDGQQMTYGDGDEDLPEDERLFNRFTIAIDVIAHELTHGVTQYEAGLVYRNQPGALNESFSDVFGSLVKQRTLNQTASEADWLIGAGLFTKNVNAQGIRSMKAPGTAYNDPRLGKDPQPAHMKDLYRGSDDNGGVHINSGIPNHAFYIAAVEIGGYAWEKAGRVWYLTLRDKLGQTADFQEAAKQTYQVAGELFGTGSLEQQAVRKGWAEVGLDIEPPPPPPPPPPPPPSGCMLVPTALLRSFFMPGW
;
A
#
# COMPACT_ATOMS: atom_id res chain seq x y z
N MET A 1 2.22 20.29 39.04
CA MET A 1 2.76 20.14 37.67
C MET A 1 1.85 19.16 36.94
N THR A 2 0.87 19.69 36.26
CA THR A 2 -0.11 18.91 35.49
C THR A 2 0.50 18.60 34.13
N THR A 3 0.84 17.33 33.88
CA THR A 3 1.28 16.84 32.57
C THR A 3 0.09 16.88 31.63
N ASN A 4 0.07 17.87 30.75
CA ASN A 4 -0.87 17.96 29.65
C ASN A 4 -0.45 16.91 28.62
N THR A 5 -1.03 15.72 28.71
CA THR A 5 -0.98 14.72 27.63
C THR A 5 -1.97 15.17 26.56
N HIS A 6 -1.50 15.89 25.55
CA HIS A 6 -2.29 16.09 24.36
C HIS A 6 -2.51 14.72 23.69
N PRO A 7 -3.75 14.36 23.34
CA PRO A 7 -4.00 13.14 22.60
C PRO A 7 -3.27 13.23 21.25
N ILE A 8 -2.48 12.21 20.95
CA ILE A 8 -1.84 12.04 19.65
C ILE A 8 -2.97 11.73 18.68
N HIS A 9 -3.37 12.71 17.89
CA HIS A 9 -4.35 12.49 16.82
C HIS A 9 -3.65 11.87 15.63
N ASN A 10 -3.98 10.62 15.33
CA ASN A 10 -3.45 9.87 14.17
C ASN A 10 -4.18 10.24 12.87
N PRO A 11 -3.52 10.17 11.69
CA PRO A 11 -4.16 10.47 10.42
C PRO A 11 -5.23 9.42 10.08
N LEU A 12 -6.33 9.86 9.49
CA LEU A 12 -7.40 8.99 8.98
C LEU A 12 -7.26 8.85 7.47
N TYR A 13 -7.22 7.62 7.00
CA TYR A 13 -7.20 7.24 5.60
C TYR A 13 -8.57 6.62 5.27
N CYS A 14 -9.15 6.91 4.12
CA CYS A 14 -10.47 6.44 3.73
C CYS A 14 -10.41 5.85 2.33
N ILE A 15 -11.00 4.67 2.16
CA ILE A 15 -10.99 3.94 0.88
C ILE A 15 -11.81 4.62 -0.22
N ILE A 16 -12.94 5.27 0.12
CA ILE A 16 -13.79 5.94 -0.86
C ILE A 16 -13.23 7.33 -1.19
N PRO A 17 -12.84 7.55 -2.46
CA PRO A 17 -12.26 8.82 -2.87
C PRO A 17 -13.26 9.97 -2.82
N PRO A 18 -12.83 11.20 -2.48
CA PRO A 18 -13.70 12.36 -2.42
C PRO A 18 -14.41 12.71 -3.74
N HIS A 19 -13.78 12.42 -4.87
CA HIS A 19 -14.38 12.70 -6.17
C HIS A 19 -15.60 11.81 -6.41
N LEU A 20 -15.57 10.55 -5.99
CA LEU A 20 -16.70 9.63 -6.10
C LEU A 20 -17.87 10.09 -5.22
N LEU A 21 -17.61 10.50 -3.98
CA LEU A 21 -18.65 11.07 -3.10
C LEU A 21 -19.25 12.36 -3.67
N ARG A 22 -18.47 13.21 -4.37
CA ARG A 22 -19.00 14.42 -5.03
C ARG A 22 -19.95 14.07 -6.17
N GLU A 23 -19.60 13.11 -7.00
CA GLU A 23 -20.49 12.65 -8.08
C GLU A 23 -21.82 12.13 -7.51
N ILE A 24 -21.79 11.34 -6.42
CA ILE A 24 -22.98 10.87 -5.74
C ILE A 24 -23.78 12.05 -5.15
N ALA A 25 -23.11 13.03 -4.54
CA ALA A 25 -23.75 14.22 -4.00
C ALA A 25 -24.44 15.09 -5.08
N GLU A 26 -23.94 15.07 -6.31
CA GLU A 26 -24.51 15.81 -7.43
C GLU A 26 -25.63 15.02 -8.15
N ARG A 27 -25.47 13.70 -8.31
CA ARG A 27 -26.26 12.88 -9.24
C ARG A 27 -27.10 11.79 -8.58
N GLY A 28 -26.87 11.49 -7.30
CA GLY A 28 -27.60 10.48 -6.56
C GLY A 28 -29.05 10.84 -6.28
N SER A 29 -29.82 9.90 -5.73
CA SER A 29 -31.15 10.19 -5.16
C SER A 29 -31.03 11.17 -3.98
N PRO A 30 -32.11 11.79 -3.52
CA PRO A 30 -32.06 12.73 -2.38
C PRO A 30 -31.35 12.14 -1.15
N LEU A 31 -31.59 10.87 -0.84
CA LEU A 31 -31.00 10.17 0.28
C LEU A 31 -29.52 9.87 0.06
N GLN A 32 -29.13 9.39 -1.13
CA GLN A 32 -27.73 9.16 -1.51
C GLN A 32 -26.92 10.46 -1.47
N ARG A 33 -27.51 11.58 -1.92
CA ARG A 33 -26.87 12.92 -1.82
C ARG A 33 -26.61 13.35 -0.39
N GLU A 34 -27.60 13.18 0.48
CA GLU A 34 -27.47 13.52 1.92
C GLU A 34 -26.34 12.72 2.56
N ARG A 35 -26.29 11.41 2.32
CA ARG A 35 -25.21 10.52 2.82
C ARG A 35 -23.85 10.96 2.30
N ALA A 36 -23.71 11.14 1.00
CA ALA A 36 -22.45 11.56 0.38
C ALA A 36 -21.94 12.92 0.89
N LEU A 37 -22.82 13.89 1.12
CA LEU A 37 -22.46 15.19 1.71
C LEU A 37 -21.99 15.07 3.15
N ARG A 38 -22.63 14.20 3.95
CA ARG A 38 -22.19 13.89 5.31
C ARG A 38 -20.81 13.26 5.31
N GLU A 39 -20.57 12.26 4.45
CA GLU A 39 -19.27 11.61 4.30
C GLU A 39 -18.16 12.57 3.84
N LEU A 40 -18.45 13.45 2.88
CA LEU A 40 -17.51 14.50 2.45
C LEU A 40 -17.14 15.43 3.60
N THR A 41 -18.09 15.76 4.47
CA THR A 41 -17.85 16.62 5.65
C THR A 41 -16.95 15.92 6.66
N LEU A 42 -17.26 14.67 7.00
CA LEU A 42 -16.47 13.85 7.91
C LEU A 42 -15.05 13.63 7.38
N SER A 43 -14.92 13.19 6.13
CA SER A 43 -13.63 13.01 5.46
C SER A 43 -12.84 14.32 5.35
N GLY A 44 -13.52 15.47 5.23
CA GLY A 44 -12.90 16.81 5.22
C GLY A 44 -12.30 17.19 6.57
N GLN A 45 -13.02 16.95 7.67
CA GLN A 45 -12.53 17.18 9.03
C GLN A 45 -11.31 16.32 9.34
N PHE A 46 -11.35 15.06 8.92
CA PHE A 46 -10.24 14.10 9.10
C PHE A 46 -9.01 14.46 8.27
N ARG A 47 -9.17 14.95 7.03
CA ARG A 47 -8.05 15.41 6.18
C ARG A 47 -7.32 16.62 6.74
N GLY A 48 -8.00 17.55 7.37
CA GLY A 48 -7.39 18.71 8.03
C GLY A 48 -6.48 18.31 9.20
N GLN A 49 -6.84 17.26 9.92
CA GLN A 49 -6.03 16.71 11.01
C GLN A 49 -4.79 15.94 10.53
N ARG A 50 -4.85 15.29 9.36
CA ARG A 50 -3.74 14.50 8.75
C ARG A 50 -2.48 15.32 8.50
N GLN A 51 -2.63 16.55 8.06
CA GLN A 51 -1.51 17.42 7.69
C GLN A 51 -0.63 17.79 8.88
N GLN A 52 -1.22 17.87 10.09
CA GLN A 52 -0.51 18.25 11.30
C GLN A 52 0.26 17.09 11.97
N ILE A 53 -0.07 15.85 11.66
CA ILE A 53 0.43 14.67 12.38
C ILE A 53 1.58 13.98 11.65
N ALA A 54 1.60 13.98 10.31
CA ALA A 54 2.72 13.45 9.53
C ALA A 54 4.06 14.14 9.89
N GLU A 55 4.00 15.40 10.34
CA GLU A 55 5.16 16.18 10.77
C GLU A 55 5.67 15.80 12.16
N LEU A 56 4.92 15.04 12.97
CA LEU A 56 5.19 14.81 14.39
C LEU A 56 5.51 13.36 14.77
N SER A 57 5.51 12.41 13.84
CA SER A 57 5.75 11.00 14.16
C SER A 57 7.25 10.68 14.27
N PRO A 58 7.82 10.50 15.47
CA PRO A 58 9.21 10.08 15.61
C PRO A 58 9.36 8.59 15.27
N ARG A 59 10.35 8.26 14.43
CA ARG A 59 10.87 6.90 14.30
C ARG A 59 11.32 6.41 15.67
N ARG A 60 10.55 5.55 16.32
CA ARG A 60 10.91 4.97 17.61
C ARG A 60 11.79 3.75 17.41
N ALA A 61 12.86 3.65 18.22
CA ALA A 61 13.75 2.49 18.28
C ALA A 61 12.98 1.18 18.55
N ALA A 62 13.34 0.12 17.84
CA ALA A 62 12.72 -1.20 17.92
C ALA A 62 12.78 -1.77 19.35
N ARG A 63 11.69 -2.39 19.78
CA ARG A 63 11.63 -3.26 20.95
C ARG A 63 11.30 -4.66 20.43
N GLU A 64 12.12 -5.64 20.72
CA GLU A 64 11.82 -7.03 20.37
C GLU A 64 10.58 -7.48 21.14
N ALA A 65 9.44 -7.52 20.45
CA ALA A 65 8.23 -8.17 20.93
C ALA A 65 8.13 -9.55 20.30
N ALA A 66 7.62 -10.52 21.05
CA ALA A 66 7.32 -11.84 20.50
C ALA A 66 6.35 -11.69 19.31
N VAL A 67 6.63 -12.42 18.23
CA VAL A 67 5.73 -12.47 17.07
C VAL A 67 4.46 -13.18 17.49
N ALA A 68 3.35 -12.45 17.55
CA ALA A 68 2.04 -13.00 17.88
C ALA A 68 0.94 -12.21 17.18
N LYS A 69 0.11 -12.93 16.43
CA LYS A 69 -1.13 -12.36 15.87
C LYS A 69 -2.09 -12.07 17.01
N GLN A 70 -2.56 -10.84 17.12
CA GLN A 70 -3.51 -10.41 18.15
C GLN A 70 -4.61 -9.59 17.51
N ARG A 71 -5.76 -10.20 17.26
CA ARG A 71 -6.91 -9.56 16.65
C ARG A 71 -8.01 -9.36 17.68
N THR A 72 -8.67 -8.21 17.62
CA THR A 72 -9.90 -7.95 18.38
C THR A 72 -10.88 -7.21 17.50
N VAL A 73 -12.11 -7.72 17.42
CA VAL A 73 -13.21 -7.05 16.73
C VAL A 73 -14.20 -6.51 17.75
N TYR A 74 -14.60 -5.29 17.50
CA TYR A 74 -15.57 -4.53 18.29
C TYR A 74 -16.77 -4.18 17.42
N ASP A 75 -17.95 -4.25 17.99
CA ASP A 75 -19.21 -3.77 17.42
C ASP A 75 -19.47 -2.35 17.93
N ALA A 76 -19.47 -1.37 17.04
CA ALA A 76 -19.76 0.02 17.38
C ALA A 76 -21.25 0.29 17.62
N GLU A 77 -22.13 -0.70 17.35
CA GLU A 77 -23.58 -0.60 17.57
C GLU A 77 -24.19 0.64 16.88
N HIS A 78 -23.73 0.93 15.66
CA HIS A 78 -24.07 2.12 14.86
C HIS A 78 -23.75 3.47 15.54
N LYS A 79 -22.87 3.45 16.54
CA LYS A 79 -22.37 4.66 17.22
C LYS A 79 -21.03 5.09 16.63
N THR A 80 -20.64 6.34 16.88
CA THR A 80 -19.34 6.89 16.46
C THR A 80 -18.27 6.83 17.55
N LYS A 81 -18.61 6.29 18.72
CA LYS A 81 -17.66 6.12 19.84
C LYS A 81 -16.85 4.85 19.65
N LEU A 82 -15.52 4.99 19.64
CA LEU A 82 -14.57 3.89 19.49
C LEU A 82 -13.69 3.69 20.74
N PRO A 83 -13.24 2.44 21.02
CA PRO A 83 -13.77 1.22 20.41
C PRO A 83 -15.19 0.94 20.88
N GLY A 84 -15.93 0.13 20.08
CA GLY A 84 -17.24 -0.37 20.45
C GLY A 84 -17.20 -1.47 21.51
N ARG A 85 -18.26 -2.30 21.55
CA ARG A 85 -18.35 -3.49 22.41
C ARG A 85 -17.54 -4.64 21.79
N LYS A 86 -16.59 -5.23 22.53
CA LYS A 86 -15.83 -6.40 22.05
C LYS A 86 -16.77 -7.55 21.71
N VAL A 87 -16.64 -8.11 20.50
CA VAL A 87 -17.44 -9.24 20.01
C VAL A 87 -16.60 -10.47 19.66
N ARG A 88 -15.32 -10.30 19.24
CA ARG A 88 -14.42 -11.42 18.92
C ARG A 88 -13.00 -11.08 19.30
N GLY A 89 -12.28 -11.98 19.96
CA GLY A 89 -10.85 -11.87 20.27
C GLY A 89 -10.03 -12.89 19.51
N GLU A 90 -8.71 -12.87 19.67
CA GLU A 90 -7.83 -13.84 19.02
C GLU A 90 -8.16 -15.27 19.51
N GLY A 91 -8.37 -16.17 18.54
CA GLY A 91 -8.72 -17.56 18.79
C GLY A 91 -10.19 -17.82 19.15
N ASP A 92 -11.02 -16.80 19.30
CA ASP A 92 -12.45 -16.97 19.52
C ASP A 92 -13.13 -17.53 18.24
N PRO A 93 -14.19 -18.35 18.38
CA PRO A 93 -14.95 -18.86 17.24
C PRO A 93 -15.64 -17.72 16.46
N PRO A 94 -16.10 -18.00 15.22
CA PRO A 94 -16.91 -17.05 14.46
C PRO A 94 -18.12 -16.58 15.25
N THR A 95 -18.47 -15.31 15.09
CA THR A 95 -19.61 -14.68 15.77
C THR A 95 -20.93 -15.00 15.10
N GLY A 96 -20.91 -15.34 13.80
CA GLY A 96 -22.08 -15.46 12.93
C GLY A 96 -22.53 -14.11 12.35
N ASP A 97 -21.89 -13.02 12.74
CA ASP A 97 -22.02 -11.71 12.11
C ASP A 97 -21.01 -11.59 10.98
N PRO A 98 -21.46 -11.47 9.72
CA PRO A 98 -20.54 -11.43 8.57
C PRO A 98 -19.52 -10.30 8.65
N ALA A 99 -19.91 -9.09 9.08
CA ALA A 99 -19.01 -7.95 9.16
C ALA A 99 -17.89 -8.19 10.18
N ALA A 100 -18.22 -8.73 11.36
CA ALA A 100 -17.24 -9.03 12.39
C ALA A 100 -16.30 -10.17 11.97
N ASP A 101 -16.81 -11.19 11.31
CA ASP A 101 -16.02 -12.33 10.89
C ASP A 101 -15.11 -11.99 9.70
N GLU A 102 -15.59 -11.23 8.73
CA GLU A 102 -14.80 -10.70 7.60
C GLU A 102 -13.67 -9.76 8.08
N ALA A 103 -13.96 -8.84 8.99
CA ALA A 103 -12.94 -7.95 9.58
C ALA A 103 -11.85 -8.72 10.32
N TYR A 104 -12.23 -9.75 11.08
CA TYR A 104 -11.30 -10.63 11.79
C TYR A 104 -10.41 -11.41 10.80
N ASP A 105 -10.99 -12.02 9.78
CA ASP A 105 -10.26 -12.85 8.82
C ASP A 105 -9.37 -11.99 7.91
N GLY A 106 -9.84 -10.84 7.44
CA GLY A 106 -9.08 -9.91 6.61
C GLY A 106 -7.86 -9.32 7.34
N ALA A 107 -8.03 -8.93 8.62
CA ALA A 107 -6.91 -8.49 9.44
C ALA A 107 -5.89 -9.62 9.66
N GLY A 108 -6.37 -10.87 9.82
CA GLY A 108 -5.52 -12.04 9.94
C GLY A 108 -4.72 -12.32 8.68
N ALA A 109 -5.36 -12.32 7.52
CA ALA A 109 -4.71 -12.54 6.22
C ALA A 109 -3.65 -11.44 5.93
N THR A 110 -3.94 -10.20 6.32
CA THR A 110 -2.99 -9.09 6.20
C THR A 110 -1.76 -9.31 7.07
N PHE A 111 -1.95 -9.67 8.34
CA PHE A 111 -0.85 -10.03 9.24
C PHE A 111 -0.01 -11.17 8.64
N ASP A 112 -0.65 -12.22 8.15
CA ASP A 112 0.03 -13.41 7.62
C ASP A 112 0.85 -13.09 6.35
N LEU A 113 0.36 -12.24 5.45
CA LEU A 113 1.16 -11.78 4.32
C LEU A 113 2.44 -11.08 4.80
N TYR A 114 2.30 -10.10 5.68
CA TYR A 114 3.45 -9.31 6.15
C TYR A 114 4.42 -10.15 6.97
N GLN A 115 3.93 -11.03 7.82
CA GLN A 115 4.79 -11.85 8.68
C GLN A 115 5.46 -12.99 7.91
N GLU A 116 4.71 -13.79 7.16
CA GLU A 116 5.24 -15.01 6.55
C GLU A 116 6.07 -14.73 5.30
N ILE A 117 5.70 -13.69 4.53
CA ILE A 117 6.39 -13.37 3.28
C ILE A 117 7.51 -12.34 3.49
N TYR A 118 7.29 -11.33 4.33
CA TYR A 118 8.23 -10.22 4.50
C TYR A 118 8.93 -10.20 5.85
N GLY A 119 8.56 -11.08 6.78
CA GLY A 119 9.17 -11.16 8.12
C GLY A 119 8.78 -10.00 9.04
N ARG A 120 7.68 -9.28 8.73
CA ARG A 120 7.23 -8.12 9.48
C ARG A 120 6.29 -8.51 10.61
N ASN A 121 6.56 -8.04 11.82
CA ASN A 121 5.75 -8.29 13.01
C ASN A 121 4.63 -7.24 13.16
N SER A 122 3.48 -7.48 12.50
CA SER A 122 2.31 -6.59 12.49
C SER A 122 2.56 -5.23 11.81
N ILE A 123 1.66 -4.27 12.03
CA ILE A 123 1.62 -2.97 11.32
C ILE A 123 2.82 -2.09 11.66
N ASP A 124 3.28 -2.11 12.89
CA ASP A 124 4.39 -1.29 13.39
C ASP A 124 5.75 -2.02 13.44
N ASP A 125 5.81 -3.26 12.94
CA ASP A 125 6.95 -4.18 13.06
C ASP A 125 7.36 -4.49 14.51
N ARG A 126 6.41 -4.36 15.46
CA ARG A 126 6.62 -4.54 16.90
C ARG A 126 5.51 -5.30 17.60
N GLY A 127 4.60 -5.91 16.83
CA GLY A 127 3.49 -6.69 17.36
C GLY A 127 2.27 -5.86 17.77
N MET A 128 1.99 -4.75 17.09
CA MET A 128 0.77 -3.96 17.32
C MET A 128 -0.46 -4.84 17.23
N PRO A 129 -1.37 -4.83 18.23
CA PRO A 129 -2.65 -5.52 18.13
C PRO A 129 -3.50 -4.97 16.99
N LEU A 130 -4.17 -5.86 16.25
CA LEU A 130 -5.06 -5.53 15.16
C LEU A 130 -6.48 -5.40 15.69
N ASN A 131 -6.89 -4.17 15.96
CA ASN A 131 -8.22 -3.84 16.43
C ASN A 131 -9.08 -3.38 15.25
N SER A 132 -10.28 -3.95 15.11
CA SER A 132 -11.26 -3.62 14.08
C SER A 132 -12.59 -3.27 14.71
N ASN A 133 -13.24 -2.20 14.23
CA ASN A 133 -14.57 -1.82 14.64
C ASN A 133 -15.50 -1.96 13.44
N VAL A 134 -16.60 -2.71 13.60
CA VAL A 134 -17.65 -2.87 12.59
C VAL A 134 -18.91 -2.12 13.02
N HIS A 135 -19.87 -1.99 12.11
CA HIS A 135 -21.13 -1.27 12.35
C HIS A 135 -20.92 0.15 12.87
N TYR A 136 -19.96 0.87 12.27
CA TYR A 136 -19.65 2.24 12.68
C TYR A 136 -20.63 3.23 12.09
N GLY A 137 -21.24 4.04 12.97
CA GLY A 137 -22.13 5.10 12.58
C GLY A 137 -23.45 4.60 11.97
N GLU A 138 -24.38 5.51 11.77
CA GLU A 138 -25.60 5.22 11.00
C GLU A 138 -25.31 5.47 9.52
N SER A 139 -25.48 4.45 8.67
CA SER A 139 -25.33 4.58 7.22
C SER A 139 -23.97 5.18 6.84
N TYR A 140 -22.88 4.58 7.33
CA TYR A 140 -21.53 5.03 7.04
C TYR A 140 -20.98 4.28 5.83
N ASP A 141 -20.75 5.02 4.72
CA ASP A 141 -20.37 4.47 3.42
C ASP A 141 -18.85 4.59 3.23
N ASN A 142 -18.08 4.09 4.21
CA ASN A 142 -16.63 4.11 4.12
C ASN A 142 -15.95 3.10 5.07
N ALA A 143 -14.62 2.97 4.91
CA ALA A 143 -13.72 2.36 5.88
C ALA A 143 -12.52 3.26 6.09
N PHE A 144 -11.89 3.21 7.28
CA PHE A 144 -10.71 3.99 7.57
C PHE A 144 -9.78 3.37 8.61
N TRP A 145 -8.49 3.69 8.47
CA TRP A 145 -7.46 3.51 9.48
C TRP A 145 -7.23 4.82 10.22
N ASP A 146 -7.30 4.82 11.57
CA ASP A 146 -7.11 6.03 12.40
C ASP A 146 -5.70 6.14 13.01
N GLY A 147 -4.79 5.24 12.61
CA GLY A 147 -3.43 5.15 13.14
C GLY A 147 -3.26 4.14 14.28
N GLN A 148 -4.36 3.58 14.80
CA GLN A 148 -4.36 2.59 15.88
C GLN A 148 -5.32 1.43 15.67
N GLN A 149 -6.41 1.64 14.94
CA GLN A 149 -7.47 0.68 14.71
C GLN A 149 -8.16 0.90 13.38
N MET A 150 -8.76 -0.16 12.88
CA MET A 150 -9.62 -0.14 11.71
C MET A 150 -11.07 0.15 12.09
N THR A 151 -11.79 0.81 11.20
CA THR A 151 -13.21 1.09 11.37
C THR A 151 -13.93 0.94 10.04
N TYR A 152 -15.06 0.22 10.04
CA TYR A 152 -15.84 -0.12 8.86
C TYR A 152 -17.30 0.25 9.05
N GLY A 153 -17.88 0.86 8.03
CA GLY A 153 -19.31 1.06 7.90
C GLY A 153 -19.99 -0.09 7.16
N ASP A 154 -21.31 -0.13 7.27
CA ASP A 154 -22.15 -1.17 6.67
C ASP A 154 -22.60 -0.84 5.25
N GLY A 155 -22.14 0.29 4.69
CA GLY A 155 -22.61 0.76 3.40
C GLY A 155 -24.11 1.12 3.47
N ASP A 156 -24.80 0.75 2.42
CA ASP A 156 -26.24 1.04 2.24
C ASP A 156 -27.13 -0.14 2.66
N GLU A 157 -26.68 -1.06 3.54
CA GLU A 157 -27.45 -2.27 3.87
C GLU A 157 -28.79 -1.96 4.55
N ASP A 158 -28.94 -0.79 5.15
CA ASP A 158 -30.18 -0.28 5.75
C ASP A 158 -31.19 0.29 4.73
N LEU A 159 -30.78 0.51 3.47
CA LEU A 159 -31.63 1.02 2.42
C LEU A 159 -32.44 -0.07 1.71
N PRO A 160 -33.55 0.29 1.02
CA PRO A 160 -34.18 -0.56 0.01
C PRO A 160 -33.15 -1.00 -1.06
N GLU A 161 -33.29 -2.23 -1.54
CA GLU A 161 -32.28 -2.85 -2.42
C GLU A 161 -31.98 -2.02 -3.69
N ASP A 162 -33.00 -1.37 -4.26
CA ASP A 162 -32.90 -0.53 -5.48
C ASP A 162 -32.22 0.82 -5.26
N GLU A 163 -32.09 1.27 -3.99
CA GLU A 163 -31.42 2.50 -3.61
C GLU A 163 -29.95 2.28 -3.21
N ARG A 164 -29.52 1.04 -3.02
CA ARG A 164 -28.17 0.70 -2.52
C ARG A 164 -27.11 0.91 -3.58
N LEU A 165 -26.04 1.65 -3.24
CA LEU A 165 -24.81 1.77 -4.02
C LEU A 165 -23.73 0.85 -3.48
N PHE A 166 -23.57 0.78 -2.16
CA PHE A 166 -22.51 0.06 -1.48
C PHE A 166 -23.04 -1.12 -0.65
N ASN A 167 -22.32 -2.21 -0.66
CA ASN A 167 -22.39 -3.25 0.33
C ASN A 167 -21.51 -2.85 1.55
N ARG A 168 -21.55 -3.62 2.65
CA ARG A 168 -20.67 -3.41 3.81
C ARG A 168 -19.20 -3.42 3.41
N PHE A 169 -18.38 -2.60 4.07
CA PHE A 169 -16.99 -2.37 3.67
C PHE A 169 -16.03 -3.50 4.04
N THR A 170 -16.45 -4.44 4.87
CA THR A 170 -15.68 -5.63 5.24
C THR A 170 -15.70 -6.74 4.18
N ILE A 171 -16.64 -6.69 3.21
CA ILE A 171 -16.81 -7.73 2.19
C ILE A 171 -15.57 -7.90 1.29
N ALA A 172 -14.80 -6.82 1.11
CA ALA A 172 -13.63 -6.78 0.23
C ALA A 172 -12.33 -6.87 1.06
N ILE A 173 -11.69 -8.04 1.06
CA ILE A 173 -10.45 -8.28 1.82
C ILE A 173 -9.32 -7.35 1.41
N ASP A 174 -9.26 -6.95 0.13
CA ASP A 174 -8.28 -5.99 -0.38
C ASP A 174 -8.50 -4.58 0.21
N VAL A 175 -9.72 -4.20 0.54
CA VAL A 175 -10.04 -2.94 1.26
C VAL A 175 -9.51 -3.00 2.69
N ILE A 176 -9.75 -4.11 3.41
CA ILE A 176 -9.22 -4.30 4.78
C ILE A 176 -7.70 -4.19 4.78
N ALA A 177 -7.03 -4.87 3.86
CA ALA A 177 -5.58 -4.87 3.76
C ALA A 177 -5.01 -3.55 3.26
N HIS A 178 -5.71 -2.83 2.38
CA HIS A 178 -5.36 -1.47 1.93
C HIS A 178 -5.27 -0.52 3.12
N GLU A 179 -6.30 -0.46 3.94
CA GLU A 179 -6.35 0.43 5.09
C GLU A 179 -5.27 0.09 6.13
N LEU A 180 -5.06 -1.20 6.43
CA LEU A 180 -3.98 -1.63 7.33
C LEU A 180 -2.58 -1.30 6.76
N THR A 181 -2.42 -1.30 5.44
CA THR A 181 -1.16 -0.93 4.78
C THR A 181 -0.84 0.56 4.89
N HIS A 182 -1.84 1.44 5.02
CA HIS A 182 -1.57 2.83 5.40
C HIS A 182 -0.82 2.92 6.73
N GLY A 183 -1.17 2.05 7.69
CA GLY A 183 -0.42 1.92 8.93
C GLY A 183 1.03 1.47 8.69
N VAL A 184 1.25 0.46 7.85
CA VAL A 184 2.62 0.04 7.49
C VAL A 184 3.40 1.20 6.88
N THR A 185 2.84 1.90 5.89
CA THR A 185 3.46 3.07 5.25
C THR A 185 3.80 4.17 6.25
N GLN A 186 2.93 4.40 7.25
CA GLN A 186 3.14 5.38 8.33
C GLN A 186 4.37 5.05 9.17
N TYR A 187 4.60 3.77 9.49
CA TYR A 187 5.73 3.33 10.33
C TYR A 187 7.03 3.18 9.54
N GLU A 188 6.98 3.11 8.20
CA GLU A 188 8.14 2.97 7.33
C GLU A 188 8.51 4.30 6.65
N ALA A 189 8.17 4.48 5.40
CA ALA A 189 8.51 5.69 4.64
C ALA A 189 7.84 6.96 5.19
N GLY A 190 6.68 6.85 5.82
CA GLY A 190 5.93 7.98 6.36
C GLY A 190 5.53 8.99 5.26
N LEU A 191 5.16 8.49 4.08
CA LEU A 191 4.84 9.31 2.89
C LEU A 191 3.80 10.37 3.21
N VAL A 192 4.12 11.64 2.94
CA VAL A 192 3.22 12.78 3.14
C VAL A 192 1.97 12.60 2.27
N TYR A 193 0.79 12.71 2.87
CA TYR A 193 -0.48 12.42 2.18
C TYR A 193 -0.94 13.60 1.30
N ARG A 194 -0.10 13.96 0.31
CA ARG A 194 -0.34 15.02 -0.67
C ARG A 194 0.47 14.80 -1.93
N ASN A 195 -0.10 15.16 -3.10
CA ASN A 195 0.54 15.05 -4.42
C ASN A 195 1.10 13.64 -4.68
N GLN A 196 2.26 13.52 -5.35
CA GLN A 196 2.84 12.22 -5.69
C GLN A 196 3.22 11.36 -4.48
N PRO A 197 3.80 11.88 -3.38
CA PRO A 197 4.01 11.06 -2.18
C PRO A 197 2.72 10.47 -1.62
N GLY A 198 1.63 11.25 -1.61
CA GLY A 198 0.31 10.76 -1.20
C GLY A 198 -0.26 9.72 -2.17
N ALA A 199 -0.07 9.91 -3.47
CA ALA A 199 -0.47 8.93 -4.47
C ALA A 199 0.36 7.63 -4.41
N LEU A 200 1.63 7.70 -4.00
CA LEU A 200 2.42 6.52 -3.66
C LEU A 200 1.89 5.81 -2.42
N ASN A 201 1.49 6.56 -1.38
CA ASN A 201 0.88 5.99 -0.18
C ASN A 201 -0.38 5.19 -0.53
N GLU A 202 -1.26 5.74 -1.36
CA GLU A 202 -2.44 5.04 -1.90
C GLU A 202 -2.05 3.81 -2.73
N SER A 203 -1.05 3.94 -3.60
CA SER A 203 -0.62 2.83 -4.44
C SER A 203 0.00 1.69 -3.64
N PHE A 204 0.83 1.96 -2.64
CA PHE A 204 1.34 0.90 -1.77
C PHE A 204 0.20 0.18 -1.05
N SER A 205 -0.81 0.92 -0.60
CA SER A 205 -2.00 0.34 0.02
C SER A 205 -2.79 -0.54 -0.95
N ASP A 206 -3.00 -0.11 -2.19
CA ASP A 206 -3.64 -0.90 -3.24
C ASP A 206 -2.82 -2.14 -3.61
N VAL A 207 -1.50 -1.99 -3.75
CA VAL A 207 -0.59 -3.10 -4.06
C VAL A 207 -0.71 -4.18 -3.01
N PHE A 208 -0.51 -3.87 -1.73
CA PHE A 208 -0.56 -4.88 -0.68
C PHE A 208 -1.98 -5.38 -0.39
N GLY A 209 -3.01 -4.54 -0.59
CA GLY A 209 -4.40 -4.96 -0.60
C GLY A 209 -4.66 -6.05 -1.64
N SER A 210 -4.25 -5.81 -2.88
CA SER A 210 -4.33 -6.79 -3.97
C SER A 210 -3.53 -8.06 -3.67
N LEU A 211 -2.32 -7.95 -3.10
CA LEU A 211 -1.48 -9.10 -2.76
C LEU A 211 -2.10 -9.98 -1.66
N VAL A 212 -2.74 -9.38 -0.65
CA VAL A 212 -3.50 -10.15 0.37
C VAL A 212 -4.65 -10.90 -0.29
N LYS A 213 -5.44 -10.26 -1.15
CA LYS A 213 -6.52 -10.92 -1.89
C LYS A 213 -6.00 -12.06 -2.76
N GLN A 214 -4.98 -11.82 -3.58
CA GLN A 214 -4.38 -12.83 -4.44
C GLN A 214 -3.88 -14.03 -3.64
N ARG A 215 -3.19 -13.79 -2.51
CA ARG A 215 -2.69 -14.85 -1.64
C ARG A 215 -3.84 -15.67 -1.03
N THR A 216 -4.87 -15.01 -0.54
CA THR A 216 -6.06 -15.67 0.04
C THR A 216 -6.77 -16.55 -0.99
N LEU A 217 -6.82 -16.10 -2.26
CA LEU A 217 -7.41 -16.84 -3.37
C LEU A 217 -6.42 -17.79 -4.06
N ASN A 218 -5.16 -17.81 -3.64
CA ASN A 218 -4.06 -18.57 -4.24
C ASN A 218 -3.91 -18.33 -5.75
N GLN A 219 -3.99 -17.07 -6.18
CA GLN A 219 -3.93 -16.65 -7.59
C GLN A 219 -2.52 -16.18 -7.97
N THR A 220 -2.05 -16.62 -9.12
CA THR A 220 -0.87 -16.04 -9.76
C THR A 220 -1.15 -14.65 -10.30
N ALA A 221 -0.10 -13.89 -10.65
CA ALA A 221 -0.23 -12.55 -11.23
C ALA A 221 -1.07 -12.53 -12.52
N SER A 222 -1.07 -13.61 -13.30
CA SER A 222 -1.85 -13.74 -14.52
C SER A 222 -3.32 -14.10 -14.29
N GLU A 223 -3.66 -14.71 -13.17
CA GLU A 223 -5.02 -15.13 -12.81
C GLU A 223 -5.78 -14.05 -12.05
N ALA A 224 -5.08 -13.15 -11.38
CA ALA A 224 -5.68 -12.10 -10.57
C ALA A 224 -6.50 -11.11 -11.41
N ASP A 225 -7.58 -10.60 -10.82
CA ASP A 225 -8.44 -9.59 -11.45
C ASP A 225 -7.85 -8.18 -11.45
N TRP A 226 -6.91 -7.91 -10.54
CA TRP A 226 -6.26 -6.61 -10.34
C TRP A 226 -7.24 -5.46 -10.05
N LEU A 227 -8.39 -5.80 -9.47
CA LEU A 227 -9.38 -4.85 -9.00
C LEU A 227 -9.19 -4.60 -7.50
N ILE A 228 -9.45 -3.37 -7.07
CA ILE A 228 -9.56 -3.00 -5.66
C ILE A 228 -11.03 -2.76 -5.34
N GLY A 229 -11.51 -3.38 -4.25
CA GLY A 229 -12.89 -3.26 -3.81
C GLY A 229 -13.90 -3.97 -4.73
N ALA A 230 -13.49 -5.06 -5.37
CA ALA A 230 -14.42 -5.92 -6.11
C ALA A 230 -15.49 -6.47 -5.16
N GLY A 231 -16.78 -6.31 -5.53
CA GLY A 231 -17.92 -6.71 -4.71
C GLY A 231 -18.40 -5.64 -3.71
N LEU A 232 -17.69 -4.52 -3.57
CA LEU A 232 -18.15 -3.42 -2.72
C LEU A 232 -19.38 -2.70 -3.29
N PHE A 233 -19.44 -2.51 -4.60
CA PHE A 233 -20.61 -1.96 -5.24
C PHE A 233 -21.72 -3.01 -5.39
N THR A 234 -22.97 -2.59 -5.21
CA THR A 234 -24.12 -3.44 -5.45
C THR A 234 -24.36 -3.66 -6.95
N LYS A 235 -25.21 -4.63 -7.29
CA LYS A 235 -25.62 -4.90 -8.68
C LYS A 235 -26.31 -3.70 -9.40
N ASN A 236 -26.74 -2.70 -8.64
CA ASN A 236 -27.37 -1.49 -9.17
C ASN A 236 -26.37 -0.51 -9.80
N VAL A 237 -25.08 -0.74 -9.58
CA VAL A 237 -23.99 0.14 -10.01
C VAL A 237 -23.22 -0.49 -11.16
N ASN A 238 -22.95 0.28 -12.20
CA ASN A 238 -22.11 -0.16 -13.31
C ASN A 238 -20.63 0.03 -12.94
N ALA A 239 -20.12 -0.87 -12.09
CA ALA A 239 -18.76 -0.87 -11.58
C ALA A 239 -18.27 -2.30 -11.36
N GLN A 240 -16.97 -2.51 -11.57
CA GLN A 240 -16.25 -3.76 -11.23
C GLN A 240 -15.54 -3.67 -9.88
N GLY A 241 -15.21 -2.47 -9.45
CA GLY A 241 -14.52 -2.15 -8.21
C GLY A 241 -14.30 -0.65 -8.09
N ILE A 242 -13.60 -0.22 -7.05
CA ILE A 242 -13.27 1.19 -6.82
C ILE A 242 -12.14 1.63 -7.77
N ARG A 243 -11.15 0.75 -8.00
CA ARG A 243 -9.99 1.01 -8.86
C ARG A 243 -9.60 -0.24 -9.64
N SER A 244 -8.93 -0.06 -10.79
CA SER A 244 -8.33 -1.14 -11.57
C SER A 244 -6.83 -0.88 -11.75
N MET A 245 -5.98 -1.72 -11.17
CA MET A 245 -4.54 -1.63 -11.34
C MET A 245 -4.10 -2.04 -12.76
N LYS A 246 -4.84 -2.98 -13.37
CA LYS A 246 -4.62 -3.45 -14.75
C LYS A 246 -4.98 -2.40 -15.78
N ALA A 247 -6.03 -1.65 -15.56
CA ALA A 247 -6.56 -0.68 -16.52
C ALA A 247 -7.13 0.54 -15.76
N PRO A 248 -6.28 1.43 -15.22
CA PRO A 248 -6.74 2.64 -14.54
C PRO A 248 -7.68 3.46 -15.44
N GLY A 249 -8.73 4.02 -14.84
CA GLY A 249 -9.76 4.76 -15.57
C GLY A 249 -10.91 3.90 -16.11
N THR A 250 -10.98 2.60 -15.74
CA THR A 250 -12.00 1.67 -16.25
C THR A 250 -12.78 0.92 -15.15
N ALA A 251 -12.51 1.16 -13.87
CA ALA A 251 -13.14 0.41 -12.79
C ALA A 251 -14.64 0.63 -12.72
N TYR A 252 -15.13 1.82 -13.05
CA TYR A 252 -16.56 2.14 -13.09
C TYR A 252 -16.90 3.18 -14.16
N ASN A 253 -18.13 3.13 -14.62
CA ASN A 253 -18.75 4.16 -15.47
C ASN A 253 -20.26 4.13 -15.22
N ASP A 254 -20.74 4.85 -14.22
CA ASP A 254 -22.11 4.82 -13.73
C ASP A 254 -22.71 6.24 -13.73
N PRO A 255 -23.99 6.42 -14.06
CA PRO A 255 -24.63 7.74 -14.06
C PRO A 255 -24.55 8.50 -12.74
N ARG A 256 -24.41 7.79 -11.59
CA ARG A 256 -24.35 8.38 -10.24
C ARG A 256 -22.91 8.55 -9.75
N LEU A 257 -22.00 7.66 -10.15
CA LEU A 257 -20.59 7.68 -9.74
C LEU A 257 -19.70 8.45 -10.71
N GLY A 258 -20.20 8.80 -11.90
CA GLY A 258 -19.37 9.29 -12.98
C GLY A 258 -18.50 8.20 -13.59
N LYS A 259 -17.39 8.61 -14.21
CA LYS A 259 -16.36 7.71 -14.78
C LYS A 259 -15.13 7.74 -13.92
N ASP A 260 -14.49 6.58 -13.74
CA ASP A 260 -13.19 6.45 -13.08
C ASP A 260 -12.15 7.43 -13.67
N PRO A 261 -11.65 8.40 -12.88
CA PRO A 261 -10.73 9.44 -13.36
C PRO A 261 -9.25 9.04 -13.35
N GLN A 262 -8.91 7.83 -12.92
CA GLN A 262 -7.52 7.44 -12.74
C GLN A 262 -6.74 7.40 -14.05
N PRO A 263 -5.59 8.13 -14.16
CA PRO A 263 -4.70 8.00 -15.29
C PRO A 263 -3.83 6.74 -15.19
N ALA A 264 -3.54 6.13 -16.34
CA ALA A 264 -2.59 5.03 -16.47
C ALA A 264 -1.16 5.50 -16.80
N HIS A 265 -0.94 6.81 -17.08
CA HIS A 265 0.32 7.31 -17.62
C HIS A 265 0.62 8.74 -17.17
N MET A 266 1.90 9.06 -16.96
CA MET A 266 2.38 10.38 -16.50
C MET A 266 1.95 11.58 -17.37
N LYS A 267 1.72 11.37 -18.68
CA LYS A 267 1.21 12.42 -19.57
C LYS A 267 -0.16 12.96 -19.13
N ASP A 268 -0.96 12.10 -18.49
CA ASP A 268 -2.32 12.38 -18.04
C ASP A 268 -2.38 12.68 -16.52
N LEU A 269 -1.24 12.89 -15.87
CA LEU A 269 -1.13 13.17 -14.44
C LEU A 269 -2.06 14.33 -14.04
N TYR A 270 -2.96 14.08 -13.09
CA TYR A 270 -3.83 15.10 -12.51
C TYR A 270 -2.98 16.13 -11.73
N ARG A 271 -3.22 17.42 -12.03
CA ARG A 271 -2.44 18.56 -11.46
C ARG A 271 -3.33 19.54 -10.68
N GLY A 272 -4.58 19.19 -10.42
CA GLY A 272 -5.49 20.00 -9.62
C GLY A 272 -5.18 19.92 -8.13
N SER A 273 -5.90 20.72 -7.35
CA SER A 273 -5.75 20.78 -5.88
C SER A 273 -6.67 19.84 -5.12
N ASP A 274 -7.70 19.33 -5.78
CA ASP A 274 -8.66 18.41 -5.16
C ASP A 274 -8.00 17.11 -4.71
N ASP A 275 -8.62 16.44 -3.74
CA ASP A 275 -8.15 15.17 -3.25
C ASP A 275 -6.66 15.23 -2.81
N ASN A 276 -6.28 16.27 -2.08
CA ASN A 276 -4.91 16.54 -1.65
C ASN A 276 -3.88 16.55 -2.81
N GLY A 277 -4.28 17.05 -4.00
CA GLY A 277 -3.47 17.01 -5.21
C GLY A 277 -3.61 15.69 -5.98
N GLY A 278 -4.78 15.05 -5.86
CA GLY A 278 -5.15 13.85 -6.61
C GLY A 278 -4.50 12.58 -6.10
N VAL A 279 -4.45 12.37 -4.79
CA VAL A 279 -3.77 11.18 -4.22
C VAL A 279 -4.45 9.88 -4.66
N HIS A 280 -5.79 9.79 -4.62
CA HIS A 280 -6.51 8.62 -5.10
C HIS A 280 -6.62 8.55 -6.63
N ILE A 281 -6.49 9.70 -7.31
CA ILE A 281 -6.53 9.77 -8.77
C ILE A 281 -5.20 9.30 -9.35
N ASN A 282 -4.10 9.92 -8.93
CA ASN A 282 -2.78 9.65 -9.49
C ASN A 282 -2.16 8.31 -9.04
N SER A 283 -2.71 7.65 -8.01
CA SER A 283 -2.29 6.31 -7.60
C SER A 283 -2.45 5.27 -8.73
N GLY A 284 -3.32 5.53 -9.71
CA GLY A 284 -3.45 4.68 -10.90
C GLY A 284 -2.14 4.49 -11.67
N ILE A 285 -1.27 5.50 -11.72
CA ILE A 285 0.02 5.43 -12.44
C ILE A 285 0.97 4.40 -11.80
N PRO A 286 1.36 4.52 -10.51
CA PRO A 286 2.22 3.52 -9.87
C PRO A 286 1.54 2.16 -9.69
N ASN A 287 0.21 2.09 -9.55
CA ASN A 287 -0.54 0.83 -9.57
C ASN A 287 -0.36 0.08 -10.88
N HIS A 288 -0.44 0.80 -12.00
CA HIS A 288 -0.26 0.21 -13.33
C HIS A 288 1.17 -0.26 -13.55
N ALA A 289 2.16 0.51 -13.09
CA ALA A 289 3.56 0.10 -13.12
C ALA A 289 3.80 -1.20 -12.34
N PHE A 290 3.22 -1.34 -11.14
CA PHE A 290 3.29 -2.57 -10.37
C PHE A 290 2.64 -3.75 -11.08
N TYR A 291 1.43 -3.57 -11.61
CA TYR A 291 0.71 -4.60 -12.36
C TYR A 291 1.57 -5.15 -13.51
N ILE A 292 2.14 -4.27 -14.35
CA ILE A 292 2.98 -4.66 -15.47
C ILE A 292 4.20 -5.44 -14.99
N ALA A 293 4.91 -4.93 -13.97
CA ALA A 293 6.08 -5.58 -13.42
C ALA A 293 5.73 -6.98 -12.85
N ALA A 294 4.64 -7.09 -12.10
CA ALA A 294 4.22 -8.34 -11.49
C ALA A 294 3.84 -9.41 -12.52
N VAL A 295 3.10 -9.02 -13.57
CA VAL A 295 2.70 -9.95 -14.64
C VAL A 295 3.91 -10.38 -15.48
N GLU A 296 4.84 -9.47 -15.76
CA GLU A 296 6.08 -9.78 -16.51
C GLU A 296 7.00 -10.73 -15.71
N ILE A 297 7.11 -10.56 -14.40
CA ILE A 297 7.85 -11.47 -13.52
C ILE A 297 7.17 -12.85 -13.46
N GLY A 298 5.84 -12.86 -13.45
CA GLY A 298 5.03 -14.08 -13.37
C GLY A 298 5.05 -14.74 -11.99
N GLY A 299 4.37 -15.88 -11.89
CA GLY A 299 4.19 -16.59 -10.62
C GLY A 299 3.32 -15.81 -9.63
N TYR A 300 3.57 -15.98 -8.35
CA TYR A 300 2.85 -15.27 -7.29
C TYR A 300 3.43 -13.86 -7.10
N ALA A 301 2.61 -12.83 -7.31
CA ALA A 301 3.06 -11.44 -7.25
C ALA A 301 3.61 -11.06 -5.86
N TRP A 302 3.11 -11.64 -4.77
CA TRP A 302 3.57 -11.37 -3.40
C TRP A 302 4.99 -11.86 -3.12
N GLU A 303 5.53 -12.84 -3.88
CA GLU A 303 6.85 -13.41 -3.62
C GLU A 303 7.99 -12.50 -4.10
N LYS A 304 7.94 -12.07 -5.37
CA LYS A 304 9.03 -11.32 -6.01
C LYS A 304 8.70 -9.84 -6.17
N ALA A 305 7.67 -9.50 -6.95
CA ALA A 305 7.27 -8.11 -7.18
C ALA A 305 6.91 -7.41 -5.86
N GLY A 306 6.08 -8.06 -5.03
CA GLY A 306 5.70 -7.56 -3.71
C GLY A 306 6.89 -7.36 -2.78
N ARG A 307 7.89 -8.26 -2.79
CA ARG A 307 9.11 -8.11 -2.01
C ARG A 307 9.94 -6.89 -2.43
N VAL A 308 10.04 -6.64 -3.75
CA VAL A 308 10.70 -5.43 -4.26
C VAL A 308 10.01 -4.18 -3.72
N TRP A 309 8.68 -4.10 -3.84
CA TRP A 309 7.90 -2.95 -3.35
C TRP A 309 7.99 -2.80 -1.84
N TYR A 310 7.87 -3.90 -1.09
CA TYR A 310 7.98 -3.88 0.38
C TYR A 310 9.35 -3.33 0.87
N LEU A 311 10.45 -3.86 0.33
CA LEU A 311 11.78 -3.41 0.73
C LEU A 311 12.06 -1.97 0.27
N THR A 312 11.50 -1.56 -0.86
CA THR A 312 11.56 -0.17 -1.31
C THR A 312 10.84 0.75 -0.32
N LEU A 313 9.62 0.43 0.06
CA LEU A 313 8.86 1.20 1.05
C LEU A 313 9.58 1.29 2.40
N ARG A 314 10.11 0.15 2.87
CA ARG A 314 10.74 0.04 4.19
C ARG A 314 12.09 0.75 4.27
N ASP A 315 12.95 0.57 3.26
CA ASP A 315 14.37 0.87 3.37
C ASP A 315 14.84 2.05 2.52
N LYS A 316 14.10 2.42 1.47
CA LYS A 316 14.62 3.33 0.44
C LYS A 316 13.86 4.64 0.30
N LEU A 317 12.55 4.66 0.57
CA LEU A 317 11.75 5.87 0.38
C LEU A 317 11.77 6.77 1.61
N GLY A 318 11.78 8.08 1.34
CA GLY A 318 11.53 9.12 2.34
C GLY A 318 10.11 9.69 2.22
N GLN A 319 9.74 10.55 3.18
CA GLN A 319 8.41 11.13 3.30
C GLN A 319 7.92 11.89 2.06
N THR A 320 8.82 12.47 1.28
CA THR A 320 8.53 13.31 0.11
C THR A 320 8.87 12.64 -1.21
N ALA A 321 9.09 11.32 -1.21
CA ALA A 321 9.43 10.58 -2.43
C ALA A 321 8.34 10.76 -3.50
N ASP A 322 8.76 11.07 -4.72
CA ASP A 322 7.90 11.15 -5.90
C ASP A 322 7.93 9.83 -6.71
N PHE A 323 7.19 9.79 -7.81
CA PHE A 323 7.12 8.60 -8.66
C PHE A 323 8.47 8.26 -9.31
N GLN A 324 9.27 9.28 -9.66
CA GLN A 324 10.59 9.04 -10.25
C GLN A 324 11.57 8.44 -9.24
N GLU A 325 11.49 8.88 -7.99
CA GLU A 325 12.28 8.28 -6.90
C GLU A 325 11.82 6.83 -6.63
N ALA A 326 10.52 6.59 -6.54
CA ALA A 326 9.98 5.23 -6.38
C ALA A 326 10.41 4.29 -7.53
N ALA A 327 10.39 4.79 -8.77
CA ALA A 327 10.83 4.04 -9.94
C ALA A 327 12.31 3.63 -9.84
N LYS A 328 13.19 4.59 -9.50
CA LYS A 328 14.62 4.34 -9.32
C LYS A 328 14.90 3.35 -8.20
N GLN A 329 14.24 3.53 -7.05
CA GLN A 329 14.47 2.69 -5.88
C GLN A 329 13.94 1.27 -6.06
N THR A 330 12.76 1.07 -6.67
CA THR A 330 12.27 -0.27 -6.98
C THR A 330 13.17 -1.00 -7.98
N TYR A 331 13.69 -0.29 -8.99
CA TYR A 331 14.66 -0.86 -9.93
C TYR A 331 15.97 -1.26 -9.24
N GLN A 332 16.49 -0.42 -8.36
CA GLN A 332 17.69 -0.71 -7.59
C GLN A 332 17.48 -1.94 -6.68
N VAL A 333 16.38 -1.98 -5.91
CA VAL A 333 16.06 -3.10 -5.01
C VAL A 333 15.89 -4.41 -5.80
N ALA A 334 15.27 -4.38 -6.99
CA ALA A 334 15.17 -5.55 -7.83
C ALA A 334 16.56 -6.07 -8.25
N GLY A 335 17.49 -5.18 -8.60
CA GLY A 335 18.88 -5.53 -8.88
C GLY A 335 19.65 -6.08 -7.67
N GLU A 336 19.44 -5.51 -6.48
CA GLU A 336 20.02 -5.99 -5.22
C GLU A 336 19.53 -7.39 -4.85
N LEU A 337 18.24 -7.71 -5.09
CA LEU A 337 17.65 -8.99 -4.73
C LEU A 337 17.93 -10.11 -5.73
N PHE A 338 17.87 -9.80 -7.03
CA PHE A 338 17.86 -10.83 -8.08
C PHE A 338 19.06 -10.75 -9.03
N GLY A 339 19.90 -9.74 -8.88
CA GLY A 339 21.07 -9.48 -9.71
C GLY A 339 20.81 -8.39 -10.76
N THR A 340 21.86 -7.65 -11.08
CA THR A 340 21.82 -6.62 -12.11
C THR A 340 21.52 -7.25 -13.47
N GLY A 341 20.53 -6.70 -14.19
CA GLY A 341 20.08 -7.19 -15.48
C GLY A 341 19.17 -8.43 -15.42
N SER A 342 18.75 -8.84 -14.21
CA SER A 342 17.79 -9.95 -14.05
C SER A 342 16.44 -9.65 -14.71
N LEU A 343 15.66 -10.70 -14.95
CA LEU A 343 14.30 -10.56 -15.49
C LEU A 343 13.46 -9.65 -14.58
N GLU A 344 13.55 -9.84 -13.27
CA GLU A 344 12.82 -9.06 -12.29
C GLU A 344 13.18 -7.56 -12.35
N GLN A 345 14.46 -7.23 -12.47
CA GLN A 345 14.90 -5.84 -12.62
C GLN A 345 14.42 -5.23 -13.94
N GLN A 346 14.48 -5.97 -15.03
CA GLN A 346 13.97 -5.50 -16.32
C GLN A 346 12.45 -5.36 -16.34
N ALA A 347 11.72 -6.25 -15.69
CA ALA A 347 10.27 -6.16 -15.54
C ALA A 347 9.85 -4.90 -14.74
N VAL A 348 10.55 -4.58 -13.66
CA VAL A 348 10.34 -3.33 -12.92
C VAL A 348 10.58 -2.11 -13.81
N ARG A 349 11.70 -2.10 -14.56
CA ARG A 349 11.99 -1.02 -15.51
C ARG A 349 10.90 -0.87 -16.57
N LYS A 350 10.44 -1.99 -17.15
CA LYS A 350 9.36 -2.01 -18.12
C LYS A 350 8.07 -1.42 -17.54
N GLY A 351 7.69 -1.82 -16.32
CA GLY A 351 6.48 -1.32 -15.67
C GLY A 351 6.50 0.20 -15.54
N TRP A 352 7.60 0.78 -15.09
CA TRP A 352 7.72 2.23 -14.96
C TRP A 352 7.83 2.95 -16.32
N ALA A 353 8.53 2.37 -17.29
CA ALA A 353 8.62 2.96 -18.63
C ALA A 353 7.25 3.03 -19.33
N GLU A 354 6.43 1.99 -19.22
CA GLU A 354 5.07 1.94 -19.80
C GLU A 354 4.12 2.99 -19.21
N VAL A 355 4.38 3.45 -17.98
CA VAL A 355 3.63 4.56 -17.39
C VAL A 355 4.28 5.93 -17.60
N GLY A 356 5.37 5.99 -18.39
CA GLY A 356 6.03 7.24 -18.78
C GLY A 356 7.11 7.72 -17.81
N LEU A 357 7.74 6.79 -17.07
CA LEU A 357 8.87 7.08 -16.17
C LEU A 357 10.07 6.25 -16.57
N ASP A 358 10.96 6.81 -17.35
CA ASP A 358 12.19 6.16 -17.76
C ASP A 358 13.20 6.08 -16.61
N ILE A 359 13.81 4.92 -16.48
CA ILE A 359 14.92 4.65 -15.58
C ILE A 359 16.16 4.43 -16.45
N GLU A 360 17.10 5.36 -16.41
CA GLU A 360 18.38 5.18 -17.08
C GLU A 360 19.13 3.99 -16.47
N PRO A 361 19.63 3.04 -17.27
CA PRO A 361 20.46 1.98 -16.74
C PRO A 361 21.73 2.59 -16.12
N PRO A 362 22.31 1.95 -15.09
CA PRO A 362 23.59 2.39 -14.56
C PRO A 362 24.63 2.45 -15.69
N PRO A 363 25.54 3.44 -15.69
CA PRO A 363 26.59 3.50 -16.69
C PRO A 363 27.36 2.17 -16.70
N PRO A 364 27.80 1.68 -17.89
CA PRO A 364 28.58 0.47 -17.96
C PRO A 364 29.80 0.56 -17.03
N PRO A 365 30.20 -0.53 -16.40
CA PRO A 365 31.39 -0.51 -15.55
C PRO A 365 32.59 0.02 -16.34
N PRO A 366 33.47 0.82 -15.74
CA PRO A 366 34.65 1.31 -16.43
C PRO A 366 35.42 0.12 -17.02
N PRO A 367 35.97 0.26 -18.24
CA PRO A 367 36.75 -0.81 -18.83
C PRO A 367 37.87 -1.23 -17.86
N PRO A 368 38.18 -2.51 -17.78
CA PRO A 368 39.26 -2.99 -16.91
C PRO A 368 40.55 -2.19 -17.23
N PRO A 369 41.36 -1.84 -16.25
CA PRO A 369 42.60 -1.13 -16.48
C PRO A 369 43.43 -1.93 -17.50
N PRO A 370 44.12 -1.29 -18.45
CA PRO A 370 44.93 -1.97 -19.41
C PRO A 370 45.95 -2.85 -18.63
N PRO A 371 46.23 -4.06 -19.13
CA PRO A 371 47.24 -4.92 -18.50
C PRO A 371 48.53 -4.10 -18.34
N PRO A 372 49.26 -4.26 -17.23
CA PRO A 372 50.49 -3.55 -17.04
C PRO A 372 51.42 -3.83 -18.24
N PRO A 373 52.13 -2.83 -18.76
CA PRO A 373 53.03 -3.05 -19.87
C PRO A 373 53.97 -4.20 -19.53
N SER A 374 54.11 -5.16 -20.46
CA SER A 374 54.99 -6.31 -20.31
C SER A 374 56.42 -5.79 -20.14
N GLY A 375 56.73 -5.43 -18.90
CA GLY A 375 58.07 -4.95 -18.52
C GLY A 375 59.05 -6.09 -18.62
N CYS A 376 60.17 -5.88 -19.33
CA CYS A 376 61.33 -6.72 -19.39
C CYS A 376 61.54 -7.47 -18.06
N MET A 377 61.61 -8.79 -18.15
CA MET A 377 62.15 -9.62 -17.08
C MET A 377 63.60 -9.14 -16.80
N LEU A 378 63.79 -8.42 -15.69
CA LEU A 378 65.11 -8.29 -15.10
C LEU A 378 65.49 -9.66 -14.51
N VAL A 379 66.37 -10.35 -15.24
CA VAL A 379 67.02 -11.58 -14.75
C VAL A 379 67.82 -11.20 -13.49
N PRO A 380 67.58 -11.81 -12.34
CA PRO A 380 68.46 -11.55 -11.18
C PRO A 380 69.81 -12.16 -11.43
N THR A 381 70.82 -11.34 -11.53
CA THR A 381 72.22 -11.77 -11.52
C THR A 381 72.53 -12.37 -10.15
N ALA A 382 72.65 -13.70 -10.09
CA ALA A 382 73.07 -14.42 -8.92
C ALA A 382 74.54 -14.08 -8.65
N LEU A 383 74.78 -13.45 -7.52
CA LEU A 383 76.14 -13.28 -6.94
C LEU A 383 76.68 -14.62 -6.55
N LEU A 384 77.63 -15.12 -7.38
CA LEU A 384 78.60 -16.20 -6.98
C LEU A 384 79.44 -15.66 -5.86
N ARG A 385 79.17 -16.03 -4.62
CA ARG A 385 80.09 -15.96 -3.51
C ARG A 385 80.83 -17.29 -3.41
N SER A 386 82.12 -17.28 -3.83
CA SER A 386 83.09 -18.29 -3.56
C SER A 386 83.36 -18.42 -2.06
N PHE A 387 83.11 -19.62 -1.52
CA PHE A 387 83.57 -20.03 -0.20
C PHE A 387 85.03 -20.39 -0.28
N PHE A 388 85.95 -19.59 0.34
CA PHE A 388 87.27 -19.99 0.77
C PHE A 388 87.15 -20.51 2.21
N MET A 389 87.52 -21.77 2.41
CA MET A 389 87.80 -22.28 3.73
C MET A 389 89.26 -21.98 4.02
N PRO A 390 89.59 -21.55 5.26
CA PRO A 390 90.91 -21.83 5.79
C PRO A 390 90.82 -22.98 6.82
N GLY A 391 91.65 -23.99 6.60
CA GLY A 391 91.92 -25.00 7.59
C GLY A 391 92.75 -24.44 8.76
N TRP A 392 92.59 -25.00 9.89
CA TRP A 392 93.23 -25.44 11.11
C TRP A 392 92.26 -25.51 12.24
#